data_b0ff3f254ca3d0fee33a462e81425cf1
#
_entry.id   b0ff3f254ca3d0fee33a462e81425cf1
#
_cell.length_a   1.000
_cell.length_b   1.000
_cell.length_c   1.000
_cell.angle_alpha   90.00
_cell.angle_beta   90.00
_cell.angle_gamma   90.00
#
_symmetry.space_group_name_H-M   'P 1'
#
loop_
_entity.id
_entity.type
_entity.pdbx_description
1 polymer ?
#
loop_
_entity_poly.entity_id
_entity_poly.type
_entity_poly.pdbx_seq_one_letter_code
_entity_poly.pdbx_strand_id
1 'polypeptide(L)'
;AKGAVVYISDVSMGKLDMAREFGVDGIILNDSPEGFDKAVKEITDGNGFDIAIEAVGLPSTFQNCIDAACFGGKVVVIGVGKKNLDFNFTLLQKKELNVFGSRNALKKDFVELIDLVKEGKVPVKGIITNIYKFEDGAKAFNDFANNPGNMLKVILDFTDR
;
A
#
# COMPACT_ATOMS: atom_id res chain seq x y z
N ALA A 1 8.70 -3.70 -11.51
CA ALA A 1 8.72 -5.00 -12.20
C ALA A 1 7.80 -5.02 -13.44
N LYS A 2 6.66 -4.37 -13.40
CA LYS A 2 5.66 -4.34 -14.50
C LYS A 2 5.68 -3.03 -15.32
N GLY A 3 6.62 -2.12 -15.06
CA GLY A 3 6.80 -0.87 -15.82
C GLY A 3 5.81 0.25 -15.49
N ALA A 4 5.09 0.15 -14.38
CA ALA A 4 4.25 1.24 -13.91
C ALA A 4 5.09 2.32 -13.23
N VAL A 5 4.67 3.59 -13.35
CA VAL A 5 5.14 4.69 -12.50
C VAL A 5 4.35 4.65 -11.19
N VAL A 6 5.05 4.51 -10.07
CA VAL A 6 4.44 4.19 -8.77
C VAL A 6 4.67 5.29 -7.75
N TYR A 7 3.58 5.80 -7.21
CA TYR A 7 3.58 6.69 -6.05
C TYR A 7 3.00 5.98 -4.83
N ILE A 8 3.62 6.16 -3.66
CA ILE A 8 3.11 5.65 -2.39
C ILE A 8 2.65 6.79 -1.51
N SER A 9 1.47 6.63 -0.91
CA SER A 9 0.91 7.56 0.06
C SER A 9 0.79 6.92 1.44
N ASP A 10 1.24 7.62 2.47
CA ASP A 10 1.09 7.23 3.88
C ASP A 10 1.02 8.51 4.74
N VAL A 11 0.51 8.40 5.96
CA VAL A 11 0.53 9.47 6.97
C VAL A 11 1.89 9.54 7.71
N SER A 12 2.72 8.53 7.58
CA SER A 12 4.03 8.41 8.23
C SER A 12 5.15 8.70 7.26
N MET A 13 5.85 9.82 7.46
CA MET A 13 7.04 10.15 6.66
C MET A 13 8.11 9.04 6.77
N GLY A 14 8.30 8.44 7.96
CA GLY A 14 9.26 7.35 8.14
C GLY A 14 8.97 6.14 7.24
N LYS A 15 7.69 5.77 7.05
CA LYS A 15 7.31 4.71 6.09
C LYS A 15 7.51 5.13 4.64
N LEU A 16 7.25 6.38 4.33
CA LEU A 16 7.47 6.92 2.99
C LEU A 16 8.96 6.95 2.64
N ASP A 17 9.83 7.30 3.58
CA ASP A 17 11.28 7.25 3.40
C ASP A 17 11.77 5.82 3.17
N MET A 18 11.25 4.84 3.93
CA MET A 18 11.52 3.42 3.66
C MET A 18 11.03 2.99 2.27
N ALA A 19 9.87 3.47 1.82
CA ALA A 19 9.34 3.15 0.50
C ALA A 19 10.25 3.64 -0.65
N ARG A 20 10.94 4.75 -0.49
CA ARG A 20 11.92 5.25 -1.47
C ARG A 20 13.04 4.25 -1.74
N GLU A 21 13.47 3.50 -0.72
CA GLU A 21 14.52 2.47 -0.86
C GLU A 21 14.08 1.30 -1.76
N PHE A 22 12.77 1.12 -1.95
CA PHE A 22 12.21 0.11 -2.85
C PHE A 22 12.04 0.58 -4.30
N GLY A 23 12.48 1.80 -4.62
CA GLY A 23 12.49 2.32 -5.98
C GLY A 23 11.12 2.76 -6.49
N VAL A 24 10.29 3.33 -5.61
CA VAL A 24 9.08 4.04 -6.03
C VAL A 24 9.45 5.35 -6.71
N ASP A 25 8.65 5.77 -7.68
CA ASP A 25 8.91 7.00 -8.44
C ASP A 25 8.62 8.26 -7.63
N GLY A 26 7.74 8.17 -6.62
CA GLY A 26 7.50 9.26 -5.69
C GLY A 26 6.69 8.87 -4.47
N ILE A 27 6.57 9.82 -3.56
CA ILE A 27 5.82 9.66 -2.31
C ILE A 27 4.85 10.83 -2.13
N ILE A 28 3.75 10.57 -1.41
CA ILE A 28 2.74 11.56 -1.05
C ILE A 28 2.50 11.45 0.45
N LEU A 29 2.86 12.49 1.21
CA LEU A 29 2.46 12.60 2.61
C LEU A 29 0.98 12.97 2.69
N ASN A 30 0.21 12.09 3.30
CA ASN A 30 -1.24 12.23 3.45
C ASN A 30 -1.57 12.68 4.88
N ASP A 31 -1.10 13.84 5.25
CA ASP A 31 -1.29 14.44 6.57
C ASP A 31 -2.53 15.34 6.64
N SER A 32 -3.04 15.76 5.48
CA SER A 32 -4.27 16.54 5.33
C SER A 32 -4.97 16.24 4.00
N PRO A 33 -6.31 16.33 3.93
CA PRO A 33 -7.04 16.14 2.68
C PRO A 33 -6.62 17.13 1.58
N GLU A 34 -6.42 18.39 1.93
CA GLU A 34 -6.02 19.45 1.00
C GLU A 34 -4.60 19.22 0.46
N GLY A 35 -3.68 18.77 1.33
CA GLY A 35 -2.30 18.44 0.97
C GLY A 35 -2.23 17.26 0.02
N PHE A 36 -3.01 16.22 0.31
CA PHE A 36 -3.11 15.04 -0.55
C PHE A 36 -3.67 15.39 -1.93
N ASP A 37 -4.81 16.10 -1.99
CA ASP A 37 -5.46 16.50 -3.25
C ASP A 37 -4.53 17.39 -4.12
N LYS A 38 -3.84 18.33 -3.48
CA LYS A 38 -2.85 19.18 -4.16
C LYS A 38 -1.73 18.34 -4.76
N ALA A 39 -1.15 17.43 -3.98
CA ALA A 39 -0.05 16.57 -4.45
C ALA A 39 -0.49 15.69 -5.63
N VAL A 40 -1.69 15.09 -5.57
CA VAL A 40 -2.26 14.31 -6.67
C VAL A 40 -2.37 15.16 -7.93
N LYS A 41 -2.92 16.37 -7.83
CA LYS A 41 -3.08 17.28 -8.97
C LYS A 41 -1.76 17.69 -9.59
N GLU A 42 -0.77 18.01 -8.77
CA GLU A 42 0.57 18.41 -9.23
C GLU A 42 1.29 17.26 -9.95
N ILE A 43 1.19 16.03 -9.42
CA ILE A 43 1.85 14.85 -9.99
C ILE A 43 1.21 14.43 -11.31
N THR A 44 -0.11 14.58 -11.44
CA THR A 44 -0.89 14.05 -12.56
C THR A 44 -1.38 15.12 -13.54
N ASP A 45 -0.89 16.34 -13.44
CA ASP A 45 -1.37 17.50 -14.20
C ASP A 45 -2.91 17.65 -14.11
N GLY A 46 -3.48 17.32 -12.94
CA GLY A 46 -4.91 17.38 -12.66
C GLY A 46 -5.74 16.21 -13.20
N ASN A 47 -5.14 15.26 -13.91
CA ASN A 47 -5.88 14.14 -14.53
C ASN A 47 -6.24 13.02 -13.55
N GLY A 48 -5.46 12.85 -12.49
CA GLY A 48 -5.54 11.72 -11.55
C GLY A 48 -4.77 10.49 -12.03
N PHE A 49 -4.66 9.47 -11.17
CA PHE A 49 -3.95 8.23 -11.44
C PHE A 49 -4.80 7.22 -12.21
N ASP A 50 -4.21 6.48 -13.15
CA ASP A 50 -4.89 5.40 -13.89
C ASP A 50 -5.36 4.27 -12.95
N ILE A 51 -4.56 3.99 -11.91
CA ILE A 51 -4.84 2.95 -10.92
C ILE A 51 -4.55 3.50 -9.53
N ALA A 52 -5.54 3.42 -8.64
CA ALA A 52 -5.37 3.69 -7.22
C ALA A 52 -5.59 2.40 -6.43
N ILE A 53 -4.70 2.10 -5.46
CA ILE A 53 -4.75 0.87 -4.65
C ILE A 53 -4.98 1.26 -3.20
N GLU A 54 -6.11 0.84 -2.64
CA GLU A 54 -6.44 0.98 -1.23
C GLU A 54 -5.93 -0.24 -0.46
N ALA A 55 -4.96 -0.05 0.44
CA ALA A 55 -4.29 -1.12 1.17
C ALA A 55 -4.31 -0.96 2.70
N VAL A 56 -5.11 -0.03 3.23
CA VAL A 56 -5.20 0.29 4.67
C VAL A 56 -6.47 -0.26 5.31
N GLY A 57 -7.60 -0.16 4.60
CA GLY A 57 -8.91 -0.59 5.08
C GLY A 57 -9.65 0.48 5.89
N LEU A 58 -9.44 1.75 5.59
CA LEU A 58 -10.17 2.86 6.21
C LEU A 58 -11.13 3.52 5.22
N PRO A 59 -12.30 4.02 5.68
CA PRO A 59 -13.20 4.80 4.84
C PRO A 59 -12.53 5.99 4.16
N SER A 60 -11.66 6.71 4.87
CA SER A 60 -10.94 7.87 4.34
C SER A 60 -9.95 7.48 3.23
N THR A 61 -9.23 6.35 3.37
CA THR A 61 -8.27 5.91 2.35
C THR A 61 -8.98 5.37 1.11
N PHE A 62 -10.16 4.76 1.25
CA PHE A 62 -10.99 4.42 0.10
C PHE A 62 -11.46 5.69 -0.63
N GLN A 63 -11.95 6.70 0.10
CA GLN A 63 -12.35 7.97 -0.51
C GLN A 63 -11.18 8.62 -1.23
N ASN A 64 -9.99 8.66 -0.63
CA ASN A 64 -8.78 9.19 -1.27
C ASN A 64 -8.47 8.46 -2.59
N CYS A 65 -8.64 7.14 -2.67
CA CYS A 65 -8.43 6.40 -3.92
C CYS A 65 -9.47 6.76 -4.99
N ILE A 66 -10.73 6.96 -4.61
CA ILE A 66 -11.79 7.42 -5.52
C ILE A 66 -11.48 8.83 -6.06
N ASP A 67 -11.03 9.74 -5.18
CA ASP A 67 -10.76 11.11 -5.54
C ASP A 67 -9.48 11.23 -6.39
N ALA A 68 -8.47 10.45 -6.09
CA ALA A 68 -7.19 10.43 -6.80
C ALA A 68 -7.22 9.72 -8.15
N ALA A 69 -8.19 8.84 -8.41
CA ALA A 69 -8.29 8.13 -9.69
C ALA A 69 -8.74 9.07 -10.83
N CYS A 70 -8.21 8.87 -12.02
CA CYS A 70 -8.63 9.59 -13.22
C CYS A 70 -10.02 9.14 -13.71
N PHE A 71 -10.57 9.82 -14.70
CA PHE A 71 -11.77 9.37 -15.42
C PHE A 71 -11.49 8.03 -16.12
N GLY A 72 -12.42 7.08 -16.00
CA GLY A 72 -12.25 5.71 -16.49
C GLY A 72 -11.21 4.88 -15.71
N GLY A 73 -10.65 5.44 -14.65
CA GLY A 73 -9.60 4.82 -13.84
C GLY A 73 -10.06 3.57 -13.07
N LYS A 74 -9.10 2.93 -12.42
CA LYS A 74 -9.31 1.71 -11.63
C LYS A 74 -8.98 1.94 -10.17
N VAL A 75 -9.85 1.48 -9.28
CA VAL A 75 -9.61 1.44 -7.84
C VAL A 75 -9.58 -0.01 -7.38
N VAL A 76 -8.48 -0.43 -6.77
CA VAL A 76 -8.32 -1.80 -6.26
C VAL A 76 -8.29 -1.78 -4.73
N VAL A 77 -9.25 -2.46 -4.11
CA VAL A 77 -9.38 -2.53 -2.64
C VAL A 77 -8.75 -3.83 -2.15
N ILE A 78 -7.64 -3.72 -1.43
CA ILE A 78 -6.91 -4.82 -0.77
C ILE A 78 -7.08 -4.73 0.75
N GLY A 79 -7.19 -3.52 1.29
CA GLY A 79 -7.34 -3.23 2.70
C GLY A 79 -8.57 -3.89 3.30
N VAL A 80 -8.42 -4.44 4.52
CA VAL A 80 -9.53 -5.10 5.23
C VAL A 80 -10.16 -4.14 6.21
N GLY A 81 -11.22 -3.48 5.78
CA GLY A 81 -11.98 -2.53 6.59
C GLY A 81 -12.82 -3.22 7.67
N LYS A 82 -12.89 -2.58 8.85
CA LYS A 82 -13.75 -2.99 9.97
C LYS A 82 -14.92 -2.03 10.20
N LYS A 83 -14.98 -0.93 9.46
CA LYS A 83 -16.00 0.11 9.59
C LYS A 83 -16.84 0.20 8.32
N ASN A 84 -18.11 0.55 8.48
CA ASN A 84 -18.94 0.90 7.33
C ASN A 84 -18.46 2.23 6.73
N LEU A 85 -18.66 2.36 5.43
CA LEU A 85 -18.34 3.55 4.66
C LEU A 85 -19.67 4.21 4.25
N ASP A 86 -19.85 5.46 4.61
CA ASP A 86 -20.86 6.33 4.00
C ASP A 86 -20.23 6.93 2.73
N PHE A 87 -20.73 6.49 1.58
CA PHE A 87 -20.09 6.79 0.30
C PHE A 87 -21.11 7.24 -0.75
N ASN A 88 -20.83 8.38 -1.38
CA ASN A 88 -21.61 8.85 -2.52
C ASN A 88 -21.26 8.07 -3.78
N PHE A 89 -21.98 6.99 -4.05
CA PHE A 89 -21.74 6.12 -5.21
C PHE A 89 -21.92 6.83 -6.57
N THR A 90 -22.54 8.01 -6.62
CA THR A 90 -22.63 8.82 -7.85
C THR A 90 -21.23 9.17 -8.39
N LEU A 91 -20.21 9.21 -7.53
CA LEU A 91 -18.82 9.43 -7.94
C LEU A 91 -18.30 8.32 -8.89
N LEU A 92 -18.74 7.08 -8.67
CA LEU A 92 -18.37 5.96 -9.56
C LEU A 92 -18.88 6.19 -10.98
N GLN A 93 -20.15 6.63 -11.10
CA GLN A 93 -20.75 6.94 -12.39
C GLN A 93 -20.11 8.18 -13.03
N LYS A 94 -19.95 9.27 -12.26
CA LYS A 94 -19.41 10.53 -12.79
C LYS A 94 -18.00 10.38 -13.36
N LYS A 95 -17.17 9.57 -12.75
CA LYS A 95 -15.79 9.31 -13.16
C LYS A 95 -15.64 8.02 -13.98
N GLU A 96 -16.73 7.29 -14.24
CA GLU A 96 -16.73 5.98 -14.93
C GLU A 96 -15.73 4.99 -14.33
N LEU A 97 -15.62 4.96 -12.99
CA LEU A 97 -14.60 4.19 -12.28
C LEU A 97 -14.90 2.69 -12.29
N ASN A 98 -13.83 1.91 -12.41
CA ASN A 98 -13.85 0.48 -12.19
C ASN A 98 -13.33 0.17 -10.79
N VAL A 99 -14.14 -0.42 -9.92
CA VAL A 99 -13.75 -0.78 -8.56
C VAL A 99 -13.63 -2.29 -8.43
N PHE A 100 -12.47 -2.76 -7.96
CA PHE A 100 -12.15 -4.18 -7.79
C PHE A 100 -11.83 -4.50 -6.34
N GLY A 101 -12.37 -5.59 -5.81
CA GLY A 101 -11.89 -6.19 -4.57
C GLY A 101 -10.79 -7.23 -4.86
N SER A 102 -9.73 -7.21 -4.06
CA SER A 102 -8.66 -8.21 -4.13
C SER A 102 -8.28 -8.62 -2.72
N ARG A 103 -8.30 -9.92 -2.42
CA ARG A 103 -8.02 -10.40 -1.06
C ARG A 103 -7.00 -11.52 -1.00
N ASN A 104 -7.18 -12.56 -1.79
CA ASN A 104 -6.39 -13.79 -1.71
C ASN A 104 -5.50 -13.92 -2.94
N ALA A 105 -4.37 -14.64 -2.77
CA ALA A 105 -3.48 -15.02 -3.85
C ALA A 105 -3.76 -16.48 -4.28
N LEU A 106 -3.66 -16.74 -5.56
CA LEU A 106 -3.70 -18.08 -6.13
C LEU A 106 -2.28 -18.68 -6.17
N LYS A 107 -2.16 -20.00 -6.29
CA LYS A 107 -0.85 -20.66 -6.41
C LYS A 107 0.02 -20.07 -7.52
N LYS A 108 -0.57 -19.71 -8.66
CA LYS A 108 0.14 -19.10 -9.79
C LYS A 108 0.78 -17.75 -9.42
N ASP A 109 0.14 -16.97 -8.55
CA ASP A 109 0.63 -15.65 -8.15
C ASP A 109 1.90 -15.78 -7.29
N PHE A 110 1.97 -16.83 -6.44
CA PHE A 110 3.19 -17.14 -5.70
C PHE A 110 4.33 -17.57 -6.62
N VAL A 111 4.06 -18.41 -7.64
CA VAL A 111 5.07 -18.82 -8.60
C VAL A 111 5.61 -17.60 -9.36
N GLU A 112 4.74 -16.75 -9.90
CA GLU A 112 5.13 -15.54 -10.61
C GLU A 112 5.96 -14.61 -9.71
N LEU A 113 5.56 -14.40 -8.45
CA LEU A 113 6.30 -13.55 -7.52
C LEU A 113 7.71 -14.12 -7.23
N ILE A 114 7.82 -15.43 -7.00
CA ILE A 114 9.11 -16.09 -6.75
C ILE A 114 10.04 -15.91 -7.96
N ASP A 115 9.53 -16.04 -9.18
CA ASP A 115 10.33 -15.85 -10.38
C ASP A 115 10.77 -14.39 -10.54
N LEU A 116 9.91 -13.42 -10.28
CA LEU A 116 10.26 -12.00 -10.28
C LEU A 116 11.35 -11.66 -9.24
N VAL A 117 11.31 -12.30 -8.06
CA VAL A 117 12.34 -12.16 -7.03
C VAL A 117 13.65 -12.75 -7.47
N LYS A 118 13.66 -13.98 -8.06
CA LYS A 118 14.85 -14.62 -8.59
C LYS A 118 15.51 -13.83 -9.72
N GLU A 119 14.71 -13.18 -10.54
CA GLU A 119 15.16 -12.30 -11.61
C GLU A 119 15.64 -10.91 -11.12
N GLY A 120 15.57 -10.65 -9.82
CA GLY A 120 15.96 -9.37 -9.23
C GLY A 120 15.01 -8.21 -9.57
N LYS A 121 13.83 -8.49 -10.10
CA LYS A 121 12.83 -7.48 -10.48
C LYS A 121 12.00 -6.99 -9.30
N VAL A 122 11.96 -7.74 -8.20
CA VAL A 122 11.28 -7.37 -6.95
C VAL A 122 12.31 -7.38 -5.83
N PRO A 123 12.65 -6.21 -5.26
CA PRO A 123 13.55 -6.14 -4.12
C PRO A 123 12.85 -6.67 -2.87
N VAL A 124 13.44 -7.68 -2.24
CA VAL A 124 12.95 -8.23 -0.95
C VAL A 124 13.83 -7.82 0.22
N LYS A 125 15.05 -7.35 -0.06
CA LYS A 125 15.97 -6.86 0.95
C LYS A 125 15.41 -5.58 1.58
N GLY A 126 15.35 -5.54 2.91
CA GLY A 126 14.80 -4.40 3.64
C GLY A 126 13.30 -4.51 3.98
N ILE A 127 12.53 -5.40 3.33
CA ILE A 127 11.13 -5.66 3.72
C ILE A 127 11.06 -6.30 5.10
N ILE A 128 11.96 -7.27 5.39
CA ILE A 128 12.08 -7.88 6.71
C ILE A 128 12.93 -6.95 7.56
N THR A 129 12.28 -6.22 8.47
CA THR A 129 12.94 -5.23 9.32
C THR A 129 13.45 -5.83 10.62
N ASN A 130 12.79 -6.85 11.15
CA ASN A 130 13.13 -7.45 12.43
C ASN A 130 12.93 -8.97 12.40
N ILE A 131 13.88 -9.66 12.99
CA ILE A 131 13.81 -11.11 13.22
C ILE A 131 13.98 -11.35 14.72
N TYR A 132 13.04 -12.08 15.31
CA TYR A 132 13.07 -12.48 16.72
C TYR A 132 13.16 -14.00 16.82
N LYS A 133 13.79 -14.50 17.89
CA LYS A 133 13.68 -15.93 18.24
C LYS A 133 12.25 -16.25 18.63
N PHE A 134 11.84 -17.49 18.43
CA PHE A 134 10.46 -17.92 18.76
C PHE A 134 10.10 -17.62 20.23
N GLU A 135 11.04 -17.83 21.15
CA GLU A 135 10.87 -17.58 22.58
C GLU A 135 10.54 -16.12 22.91
N ASP A 136 11.00 -15.20 22.06
CA ASP A 136 10.75 -13.75 22.15
C ASP A 136 9.45 -13.31 21.47
N GLY A 137 8.57 -14.23 21.12
CA GLY A 137 7.35 -13.93 20.36
C GLY A 137 6.48 -12.84 21.01
N ALA A 138 6.28 -12.90 22.33
CA ALA A 138 5.51 -11.88 23.04
C ALA A 138 6.15 -10.48 22.91
N LYS A 139 7.49 -10.41 22.99
CA LYS A 139 8.26 -9.18 22.79
C LYS A 139 8.10 -8.66 21.35
N ALA A 140 8.19 -9.54 20.35
CA ALA A 140 8.02 -9.19 18.94
C ALA A 140 6.67 -8.54 18.67
N PHE A 141 5.57 -9.10 19.20
CA PHE A 141 4.23 -8.51 19.08
C PHE A 141 4.12 -7.15 19.78
N ASN A 142 4.69 -7.00 20.98
CA ASN A 142 4.67 -5.72 21.69
C ASN A 142 5.48 -4.66 20.95
N ASP A 143 6.68 -5.00 20.49
CA ASP A 143 7.54 -4.07 19.76
C ASP A 143 6.86 -3.61 18.46
N PHE A 144 6.25 -4.54 17.71
CA PHE A 144 5.52 -4.22 16.47
C PHE A 144 4.30 -3.33 16.73
N ALA A 145 3.56 -3.58 17.81
CA ALA A 145 2.40 -2.77 18.18
C ALA A 145 2.79 -1.34 18.60
N ASN A 146 3.93 -1.17 19.25
CA ASN A 146 4.37 0.12 19.79
C ASN A 146 5.26 0.93 18.81
N ASN A 147 5.78 0.31 17.75
CA ASN A 147 6.67 0.95 16.77
C ASN A 147 6.18 0.79 15.32
N PRO A 148 4.92 1.10 15.00
CA PRO A 148 4.34 0.82 13.68
C PRO A 148 4.98 1.64 12.55
N GLY A 149 5.72 2.72 12.89
CA GLY A 149 6.41 3.58 11.92
C GLY A 149 7.74 3.04 11.41
N ASN A 150 8.38 2.13 12.17
CA ASN A 150 9.74 1.67 11.92
C ASN A 150 9.86 0.17 11.60
N MET A 151 8.75 -0.54 11.60
CA MET A 151 8.69 -1.98 11.33
C MET A 151 7.75 -2.28 10.17
N LEU A 152 8.23 -2.99 9.14
CA LEU A 152 7.43 -3.41 8.00
C LEU A 152 7.01 -4.88 8.12
N LYS A 153 7.97 -5.78 8.17
CA LYS A 153 7.74 -7.21 8.34
C LYS A 153 8.59 -7.73 9.49
N VAL A 154 7.91 -8.35 10.45
CA VAL A 154 8.54 -9.02 11.61
C VAL A 154 8.42 -10.52 11.42
N ILE A 155 9.51 -11.25 11.64
CA ILE A 155 9.57 -12.71 11.52
C ILE A 155 9.97 -13.30 12.88
N LEU A 156 9.35 -14.43 13.22
CA LEU A 156 9.82 -15.31 14.30
C LEU A 156 10.63 -16.45 13.67
N ASP A 157 11.87 -16.60 14.15
CA ASP A 157 12.79 -17.64 13.69
C ASP A 157 12.65 -18.89 14.57
N PHE A 158 12.47 -20.04 13.90
CA PHE A 158 12.30 -21.36 14.53
C PHE A 158 13.51 -22.28 14.25
N THR A 159 14.59 -21.77 13.64
CA THR A 159 15.68 -22.64 13.15
C THR A 159 16.55 -23.22 14.27
N ASP A 160 16.56 -22.64 15.45
CA ASP A 160 17.36 -23.08 16.61
C ASP A 160 16.59 -24.00 17.56
N ARG A 161 15.62 -24.78 17.07
CA ARG A 161 14.87 -25.79 17.84
C ARG A 161 15.40 -27.20 17.67
#